data_f8cb33afed2f4193874144c15adb69d7
#
_entry.id   f8cb33afed2f4193874144c15adb69d7
#
_cell.length_a   1.000
_cell.length_b   1.000
_cell.length_c   1.000
_cell.angle_alpha   90.00
_cell.angle_beta   90.00
_cell.angle_gamma   90.00
#
_symmetry.space_group_name_H-M   'P 1'
#
loop_
_entity.id
_entity.type
_entity.pdbx_description
1 polymer ?
#
loop_
_entity_poly.entity_id
_entity_poly.type
_entity_poly.pdbx_seq_one_letter_code
_entity_poly.pdbx_strand_id
1 'polypeptide(L)'
;LILNLFSTVKAEPILHEKYYPTGNGPFPVVIALHTSNGYKTVRKSVKGFLAADYAVYTPNFFKRHGITHKNRFETWTKYREQIEKELIEIVQLAKSDPKINPKNVFSVGYSNGGYWASFLAAQNYVNAGASHYGVWSWPRTHNGFPAKYFSKDSNPVLALHGDKETVQELRWVEPEINKAAKQSFKFRHRIFTGVGHSWDCKPCKKDGFNSDVTRQALDITLTFFEENTVK
;
A
#
# COMPACT_ATOMS: atom_id res chain seq x y z
N LEU A 1 -33.47 27.97 28.08
CA LEU A 1 -33.02 26.80 27.26
C LEU A 1 -31.88 27.26 26.36
N ILE A 2 -30.66 26.93 26.69
CA ILE A 2 -29.47 27.21 25.84
C ILE A 2 -29.29 25.96 24.94
N LEU A 3 -29.64 26.07 23.65
CA LEU A 3 -29.28 25.08 22.67
C LEU A 3 -27.74 25.16 22.41
N ASN A 4 -27.00 24.21 22.96
CA ASN A 4 -25.61 23.99 22.57
C ASN A 4 -25.60 23.39 21.16
N LEU A 5 -25.45 24.23 20.15
CA LEU A 5 -25.07 23.83 18.78
C LEU A 5 -23.62 23.35 18.81
N PHE A 6 -23.40 22.06 19.10
CA PHE A 6 -22.14 21.42 18.76
C PHE A 6 -22.03 21.34 17.23
N SER A 7 -21.42 22.35 16.63
CA SER A 7 -20.94 22.26 15.27
C SER A 7 -19.90 21.15 15.26
N THR A 8 -20.27 19.96 14.78
CA THR A 8 -19.33 18.91 14.44
C THR A 8 -18.52 19.44 13.27
N VAL A 9 -17.33 19.98 13.54
CA VAL A 9 -16.35 20.28 12.49
C VAL A 9 -16.04 18.94 11.86
N LYS A 10 -16.64 18.68 10.69
CA LYS A 10 -16.34 17.53 9.87
C LYS A 10 -14.88 17.66 9.47
N ALA A 11 -14.02 16.76 9.98
CA ALA A 11 -12.62 16.78 9.63
C ALA A 11 -12.48 16.77 8.09
N GLU A 12 -11.64 17.66 7.55
CA GLU A 12 -11.39 17.67 6.10
C GLU A 12 -10.94 16.29 5.64
N PRO A 13 -11.49 15.78 4.51
CA PRO A 13 -11.11 14.47 4.01
C PRO A 13 -9.61 14.44 3.68
N ILE A 14 -8.98 13.27 3.82
CA ILE A 14 -7.60 13.06 3.40
C ILE A 14 -7.45 13.40 1.91
N LEU A 15 -6.46 14.23 1.58
CA LEU A 15 -6.22 14.65 0.20
C LEU A 15 -5.83 13.44 -0.65
N HIS A 16 -6.60 13.15 -1.69
CA HIS A 16 -6.38 12.05 -2.63
C HIS A 16 -6.82 12.45 -4.05
N GLU A 17 -6.31 11.74 -5.03
CA GLU A 17 -6.79 11.80 -6.41
C GLU A 17 -7.46 10.46 -6.76
N LYS A 18 -8.45 10.53 -7.65
CA LYS A 18 -9.19 9.38 -8.19
C LYS A 18 -8.99 9.30 -9.69
N TYR A 19 -8.71 8.12 -10.17
CA TYR A 19 -8.56 7.84 -11.59
C TYR A 19 -9.47 6.67 -11.96
N TYR A 20 -10.10 6.76 -13.13
CA TYR A 20 -11.01 5.71 -13.61
C TYR A 20 -10.57 5.23 -14.99
N PRO A 21 -10.72 3.93 -15.29
CA PRO A 21 -10.61 3.43 -16.67
C PRO A 21 -11.65 4.06 -17.58
N THR A 22 -11.49 3.88 -18.88
CA THR A 22 -12.52 4.24 -19.87
C THR A 22 -13.72 3.32 -19.71
N GLY A 23 -14.94 3.87 -19.74
CA GLY A 23 -16.18 3.09 -19.61
C GLY A 23 -17.01 3.48 -18.41
N ASN A 24 -18.07 2.71 -18.16
CA ASN A 24 -19.10 3.08 -17.18
C ASN A 24 -18.89 2.42 -15.80
N GLY A 25 -18.05 1.39 -15.68
CA GLY A 25 -17.90 0.62 -14.45
C GLY A 25 -19.10 -0.33 -14.17
N PRO A 26 -19.27 -0.83 -12.94
CA PRO A 26 -18.40 -0.57 -11.77
C PRO A 26 -17.04 -1.29 -11.89
N PHE A 27 -15.97 -0.56 -11.62
CA PHE A 27 -14.60 -1.05 -11.70
C PHE A 27 -14.09 -1.63 -10.39
N PRO A 28 -13.22 -2.66 -10.38
CA PRO A 28 -12.38 -2.92 -9.22
C PRO A 28 -11.49 -1.72 -8.94
N VAL A 29 -11.08 -1.51 -7.69
CA VAL A 29 -10.26 -0.36 -7.31
C VAL A 29 -9.00 -0.75 -6.57
N VAL A 30 -7.91 -0.04 -6.86
CA VAL A 30 -6.64 -0.14 -6.15
C VAL A 30 -6.38 1.14 -5.35
N ILE A 31 -6.20 1.00 -4.05
CA ILE A 31 -5.69 2.08 -3.18
C ILE A 31 -4.16 2.05 -3.28
N ALA A 32 -3.59 3.03 -3.98
CA ALA A 32 -2.16 3.08 -4.25
C ALA A 32 -1.43 4.03 -3.29
N LEU A 33 -0.50 3.49 -2.49
CA LEU A 33 0.13 4.14 -1.34
C LEU A 33 1.59 4.51 -1.62
N HIS A 34 1.92 5.77 -1.42
CA HIS A 34 3.19 6.37 -1.82
C HIS A 34 4.39 6.00 -0.92
N THR A 35 5.60 6.21 -1.43
CA THR A 35 6.86 6.05 -0.70
C THR A 35 7.08 7.18 0.32
N SER A 36 8.18 7.09 1.09
CA SER A 36 8.63 8.17 1.99
C SER A 36 8.98 9.49 1.28
N ASN A 37 9.14 9.48 -0.05
CA ASN A 37 9.34 10.69 -0.84
C ASN A 37 8.02 11.40 -1.20
N GLY A 38 6.89 10.89 -0.68
CA GLY A 38 5.59 11.52 -0.76
C GLY A 38 4.80 11.19 -2.01
N TYR A 39 3.65 11.80 -2.10
CA TYR A 39 2.57 11.52 -3.01
C TYR A 39 2.96 11.38 -4.51
N LYS A 40 3.87 12.23 -5.01
CA LYS A 40 4.26 12.20 -6.43
C LYS A 40 4.82 10.84 -6.89
N THR A 41 5.32 10.04 -5.95
CA THR A 41 5.98 8.75 -6.27
C THR A 41 5.02 7.67 -6.72
N VAL A 42 3.74 7.74 -6.34
CA VAL A 42 2.74 6.74 -6.70
C VAL A 42 2.11 6.97 -8.07
N ARG A 43 2.17 8.20 -8.60
CA ARG A 43 1.52 8.56 -9.87
C ARG A 43 1.97 7.72 -11.07
N LYS A 44 3.20 7.25 -11.06
CA LYS A 44 3.77 6.43 -12.14
C LYS A 44 3.09 5.05 -12.26
N SER A 45 2.56 4.49 -11.16
CA SER A 45 1.88 3.20 -11.16
C SER A 45 0.44 3.26 -11.66
N VAL A 46 -0.19 4.44 -11.61
CA VAL A 46 -1.60 4.65 -11.98
C VAL A 46 -1.90 4.13 -13.38
N LYS A 47 -1.05 4.47 -14.37
CA LYS A 47 -1.25 4.08 -15.77
C LYS A 47 -1.34 2.56 -15.95
N GLY A 48 -0.52 1.79 -15.24
CA GLY A 48 -0.51 0.33 -15.33
C GLY A 48 -1.82 -0.29 -14.83
N PHE A 49 -2.34 0.19 -13.72
CA PHE A 49 -3.63 -0.30 -13.18
C PHE A 49 -4.82 0.13 -14.04
N LEU A 50 -4.83 1.37 -14.55
CA LEU A 50 -5.88 1.83 -15.47
C LEU A 50 -5.92 0.99 -16.75
N ALA A 51 -4.76 0.61 -17.29
CA ALA A 51 -4.67 -0.24 -18.49
C ALA A 51 -5.17 -1.68 -18.26
N ALA A 52 -5.28 -2.09 -17.01
CA ALA A 52 -5.84 -3.39 -16.57
C ALA A 52 -7.26 -3.24 -15.99
N ASP A 53 -7.96 -2.15 -16.33
CA ASP A 53 -9.35 -1.86 -15.94
C ASP A 53 -9.58 -1.70 -14.42
N TYR A 54 -8.56 -1.36 -13.64
CA TYR A 54 -8.70 -0.98 -12.24
C TYR A 54 -8.82 0.54 -12.10
N ALA A 55 -9.81 1.03 -11.38
CA ALA A 55 -9.78 2.39 -10.86
C ALA A 55 -8.64 2.53 -9.83
N VAL A 56 -8.11 3.74 -9.67
CA VAL A 56 -6.98 3.98 -8.76
C VAL A 56 -7.25 5.18 -7.86
N TYR A 57 -7.16 4.97 -6.55
CA TYR A 57 -7.24 6.02 -5.54
C TYR A 57 -5.85 6.23 -4.93
N THR A 58 -5.38 7.47 -4.91
CA THR A 58 -4.03 7.79 -4.47
C THR A 58 -4.06 8.77 -3.29
N PRO A 59 -4.27 8.30 -2.05
CA PRO A 59 -4.29 9.17 -0.88
C PRO A 59 -2.91 9.77 -0.60
N ASN A 60 -2.90 11.02 -0.12
CA ASN A 60 -1.68 11.67 0.39
C ASN A 60 -1.69 11.66 1.92
N PHE A 61 -1.34 10.53 2.51
CA PHE A 61 -1.37 10.33 3.95
C PHE A 61 -0.23 11.03 4.73
N PHE A 62 0.66 11.74 4.05
CA PHE A 62 1.71 12.54 4.67
C PHE A 62 1.29 14.01 4.88
N LYS A 63 0.54 14.57 3.92
CA LYS A 63 0.34 16.02 3.83
C LYS A 63 -0.31 16.62 5.06
N ARG A 64 -1.40 16.01 5.55
CA ARG A 64 -2.15 16.49 6.72
C ARG A 64 -1.29 16.55 7.99
N HIS A 65 -0.35 15.62 8.13
CA HIS A 65 0.49 15.46 9.31
C HIS A 65 1.84 16.18 9.20
N GLY A 66 2.10 16.91 8.11
CA GLY A 66 3.38 17.56 7.88
C GLY A 66 4.55 16.56 7.75
N ILE A 67 4.24 15.30 7.37
CA ILE A 67 5.27 14.28 7.21
C ILE A 67 6.02 14.53 5.89
N THR A 68 7.33 14.45 5.98
CA THR A 68 8.28 14.57 4.88
C THR A 68 9.23 13.38 4.89
N HIS A 69 10.14 13.31 3.92
CA HIS A 69 11.19 12.30 3.94
C HIS A 69 12.03 12.34 5.24
N LYS A 70 12.24 13.52 5.84
CA LYS A 70 13.08 13.68 7.03
C LYS A 70 12.47 13.06 8.29
N ASN A 71 11.17 13.22 8.47
CA ASN A 71 10.42 12.69 9.63
C ASN A 71 9.47 11.54 9.25
N ARG A 72 9.75 10.82 8.15
CA ARG A 72 8.92 9.73 7.60
C ARG A 72 8.55 8.62 8.59
N PHE A 73 9.30 8.51 9.69
CA PHE A 73 9.07 7.50 10.72
C PHE A 73 7.88 7.81 11.62
N GLU A 74 7.46 9.07 11.63
CA GLU A 74 6.28 9.47 12.37
C GLU A 74 4.99 8.82 11.83
N THR A 75 5.04 8.29 10.60
CA THR A 75 3.94 7.51 10.01
C THR A 75 3.61 6.24 10.81
N TRP A 76 4.60 5.63 11.49
CA TRP A 76 4.43 4.40 12.27
C TRP A 76 4.51 4.62 13.77
N THR A 77 4.77 5.85 14.21
CA THR A 77 4.91 6.23 15.62
C THR A 77 3.86 7.27 15.99
N LYS A 78 4.18 8.54 15.84
CA LYS A 78 3.34 9.67 16.28
C LYS A 78 1.96 9.71 15.61
N TYR A 79 1.88 9.45 14.32
CA TYR A 79 0.64 9.58 13.53
C TYR A 79 0.04 8.24 13.09
N ARG A 80 0.53 7.13 13.66
CA ARG A 80 0.12 5.79 13.22
C ARG A 80 -1.39 5.58 13.25
N GLU A 81 -2.03 5.89 14.38
CA GLU A 81 -3.48 5.68 14.56
C GLU A 81 -4.32 6.60 13.67
N GLN A 82 -3.87 7.84 13.48
CA GLN A 82 -4.55 8.80 12.61
C GLN A 82 -4.49 8.35 11.16
N ILE A 83 -3.31 7.97 10.68
CA ILE A 83 -3.11 7.48 9.30
C ILE A 83 -3.90 6.19 9.07
N GLU A 84 -3.92 5.27 10.05
CA GLU A 84 -4.74 4.07 9.98
C GLU A 84 -6.21 4.41 9.73
N LYS A 85 -6.80 5.27 10.56
CA LYS A 85 -8.20 5.72 10.42
C LYS A 85 -8.44 6.38 9.06
N GLU A 86 -7.55 7.26 8.64
CA GLU A 86 -7.67 7.97 7.36
C GLU A 86 -7.61 7.02 6.16
N LEU A 87 -6.75 6.00 6.19
CA LEU A 87 -6.68 5.00 5.12
C LEU A 87 -7.92 4.11 5.09
N ILE A 88 -8.47 3.74 6.26
CA ILE A 88 -9.74 3.03 6.34
C ILE A 88 -10.89 3.88 5.77
N GLU A 89 -10.92 5.18 6.07
CA GLU A 89 -11.91 6.12 5.49
C GLU A 89 -11.81 6.18 3.96
N ILE A 90 -10.59 6.17 3.39
CA ILE A 90 -10.40 6.10 1.93
C ILE A 90 -10.94 4.79 1.34
N VAL A 91 -10.74 3.66 2.02
CA VAL A 91 -11.31 2.38 1.60
C VAL A 91 -12.86 2.45 1.61
N GLN A 92 -13.46 3.01 2.66
CA GLN A 92 -14.93 3.17 2.73
C GLN A 92 -15.45 4.14 1.67
N LEU A 93 -14.73 5.23 1.42
CA LEU A 93 -15.06 6.17 0.36
C LEU A 93 -15.02 5.48 -1.02
N ALA A 94 -14.03 4.63 -1.27
CA ALA A 94 -13.96 3.85 -2.51
C ALA A 94 -15.14 2.87 -2.62
N LYS A 95 -15.50 2.17 -1.54
CA LYS A 95 -16.64 1.24 -1.52
C LYS A 95 -18.00 1.94 -1.72
N SER A 96 -18.12 3.22 -1.39
CA SER A 96 -19.34 4.02 -1.58
C SER A 96 -19.41 4.74 -2.94
N ASP A 97 -18.37 4.69 -3.74
CA ASP A 97 -18.34 5.33 -5.05
C ASP A 97 -19.14 4.51 -6.07
N PRO A 98 -20.16 5.07 -6.74
CA PRO A 98 -21.03 4.31 -7.66
C PRO A 98 -20.29 3.74 -8.89
N LYS A 99 -19.10 4.26 -9.22
CA LYS A 99 -18.24 3.73 -10.28
C LYS A 99 -17.38 2.55 -9.85
N ILE A 100 -17.39 2.19 -8.56
CA ILE A 100 -16.53 1.14 -8.00
C ILE A 100 -17.37 -0.09 -7.65
N ASN A 101 -16.83 -1.27 -7.97
CA ASN A 101 -17.33 -2.52 -7.43
C ASN A 101 -16.86 -2.66 -5.96
N PRO A 102 -17.74 -2.50 -4.97
CA PRO A 102 -17.35 -2.50 -3.56
C PRO A 102 -16.85 -3.86 -3.06
N LYS A 103 -17.10 -4.94 -3.82
CA LYS A 103 -16.60 -6.29 -3.51
C LYS A 103 -15.14 -6.48 -3.89
N ASN A 104 -14.57 -5.58 -4.73
CA ASN A 104 -13.24 -5.73 -5.31
C ASN A 104 -12.38 -4.50 -5.06
N VAL A 105 -11.92 -4.38 -3.81
CA VAL A 105 -11.06 -3.30 -3.33
C VAL A 105 -9.71 -3.88 -2.93
N PHE A 106 -8.63 -3.38 -3.53
CA PHE A 106 -7.26 -3.83 -3.34
C PHE A 106 -6.37 -2.70 -2.83
N SER A 107 -5.19 -3.03 -2.33
CA SER A 107 -4.16 -2.04 -1.98
C SER A 107 -2.82 -2.40 -2.60
N VAL A 108 -2.10 -1.40 -3.10
CA VAL A 108 -0.69 -1.53 -3.49
C VAL A 108 0.11 -0.44 -2.79
N GLY A 109 1.28 -0.76 -2.31
CA GLY A 109 2.13 0.22 -1.65
C GLY A 109 3.60 0.05 -1.97
N TYR A 110 4.29 1.19 -1.97
CA TYR A 110 5.69 1.31 -2.34
C TYR A 110 6.50 1.79 -1.14
N SER A 111 7.54 1.07 -0.73
CA SER A 111 8.38 1.42 0.43
C SER A 111 7.53 1.67 1.70
N ASN A 112 7.45 2.91 2.21
CA ASN A 112 6.57 3.29 3.32
C ASN A 112 5.11 2.84 3.09
N GLY A 113 4.58 3.08 1.89
CA GLY A 113 3.23 2.65 1.52
C GLY A 113 3.06 1.12 1.50
N GLY A 114 4.14 0.37 1.29
CA GLY A 114 4.12 -1.11 1.31
C GLY A 114 3.76 -1.68 2.68
N TYR A 115 4.18 -1.02 3.77
CA TYR A 115 3.71 -1.32 5.11
C TYR A 115 2.17 -1.19 5.21
N TRP A 116 1.65 -0.05 4.76
CA TRP A 116 0.22 0.25 4.87
C TRP A 116 -0.64 -0.64 3.97
N ALA A 117 -0.16 -0.96 2.76
CA ALA A 117 -0.86 -1.90 1.88
C ALA A 117 -0.97 -3.29 2.51
N SER A 118 0.11 -3.79 3.10
CA SER A 118 0.11 -5.06 3.85
C SER A 118 -0.81 -5.01 5.06
N PHE A 119 -0.80 -3.91 5.81
CA PHE A 119 -1.66 -3.70 6.96
C PHE A 119 -3.14 -3.74 6.58
N LEU A 120 -3.54 -3.00 5.54
CA LEU A 120 -4.95 -2.94 5.11
C LEU A 120 -5.49 -4.34 4.73
N ALA A 121 -4.70 -5.16 4.05
CA ALA A 121 -5.11 -6.51 3.71
C ALA A 121 -5.04 -7.47 4.91
N ALA A 122 -3.97 -7.43 5.70
CA ALA A 122 -3.82 -8.28 6.88
C ALA A 122 -4.95 -8.07 7.90
N GLN A 123 -5.50 -6.85 7.98
CA GLN A 123 -6.63 -6.49 8.85
C GLN A 123 -8.00 -6.55 8.13
N ASN A 124 -8.06 -7.16 6.95
CA ASN A 124 -9.30 -7.43 6.20
C ASN A 124 -10.09 -6.19 5.73
N TYR A 125 -9.44 -5.03 5.62
CA TYR A 125 -10.08 -3.82 5.09
C TYR A 125 -10.25 -3.88 3.57
N VAL A 126 -9.31 -4.55 2.87
CA VAL A 126 -9.29 -4.77 1.41
C VAL A 126 -9.18 -6.26 1.08
N ASN A 127 -9.56 -6.64 -0.15
CA ASN A 127 -9.60 -8.05 -0.58
C ASN A 127 -8.20 -8.68 -0.67
N ALA A 128 -7.21 -7.93 -1.14
CA ALA A 128 -5.81 -8.32 -1.14
C ALA A 128 -4.89 -7.09 -1.17
N GLY A 129 -3.64 -7.24 -0.74
CA GLY A 129 -2.65 -6.17 -0.72
C GLY A 129 -1.30 -6.60 -1.31
N ALA A 130 -0.66 -5.68 -2.04
CA ALA A 130 0.69 -5.89 -2.60
C ALA A 130 1.67 -4.85 -2.04
N SER A 131 2.81 -5.33 -1.56
CA SER A 131 3.89 -4.53 -0.98
C SER A 131 5.13 -4.60 -1.86
N HIS A 132 5.46 -3.52 -2.54
CA HIS A 132 6.66 -3.42 -3.38
C HIS A 132 7.80 -2.78 -2.58
N TYR A 133 8.91 -3.47 -2.44
CA TYR A 133 10.07 -3.05 -1.62
C TYR A 133 9.63 -2.36 -0.32
N GLY A 134 8.63 -2.95 0.34
CA GLY A 134 7.95 -2.37 1.48
C GLY A 134 8.78 -2.37 2.75
N VAL A 135 8.32 -1.57 3.74
CA VAL A 135 8.92 -1.56 5.07
C VAL A 135 8.36 -2.73 5.87
N TRP A 136 9.20 -3.75 6.06
CA TRP A 136 8.90 -4.97 6.82
C TRP A 136 9.60 -5.02 8.16
N SER A 137 10.72 -4.32 8.29
CA SER A 137 11.48 -4.27 9.51
C SER A 137 11.93 -2.85 9.83
N TRP A 138 12.04 -2.59 11.11
CA TRP A 138 12.66 -1.39 11.62
C TRP A 138 13.90 -1.76 12.43
N PRO A 139 15.11 -1.43 11.99
CA PRO A 139 16.35 -1.93 12.58
C PRO A 139 16.52 -1.68 14.06
N ARG A 140 15.81 -0.69 14.61
CA ARG A 140 15.94 -0.29 16.02
C ARG A 140 14.83 -0.81 16.93
N THR A 141 13.75 -1.36 16.40
CA THR A 141 12.60 -1.72 17.23
C THR A 141 12.25 -3.22 17.17
N HIS A 142 12.72 -3.97 16.17
CA HIS A 142 12.39 -5.40 15.95
C HIS A 142 10.92 -5.75 16.23
N ASN A 143 10.02 -4.78 16.07
CA ASN A 143 8.62 -4.92 16.48
C ASN A 143 7.77 -5.73 15.50
N GLY A 144 8.40 -6.45 14.58
CA GLY A 144 7.74 -7.42 13.70
C GLY A 144 6.62 -6.82 12.86
N PHE A 145 6.78 -5.60 12.38
CA PHE A 145 5.77 -5.06 11.51
C PHE A 145 6.19 -5.05 10.03
N PRO A 146 5.21 -5.23 9.14
CA PRO A 146 3.79 -5.39 9.43
C PRO A 146 3.39 -6.81 9.90
N ALA A 147 4.33 -7.75 10.01
CA ALA A 147 4.07 -9.16 10.31
C ALA A 147 3.20 -9.39 11.57
N LYS A 148 3.26 -8.50 12.56
CA LYS A 148 2.44 -8.61 13.80
C LYS A 148 0.93 -8.52 13.57
N TYR A 149 0.49 -8.02 12.41
CA TYR A 149 -0.93 -7.87 12.08
C TYR A 149 -1.51 -9.09 11.35
N PHE A 150 -0.67 -10.04 10.99
CA PHE A 150 -1.11 -11.23 10.26
C PHE A 150 -1.70 -12.28 11.21
N SER A 151 -2.69 -12.99 10.73
CA SER A 151 -3.31 -14.15 11.34
C SER A 151 -3.74 -15.15 10.26
N LYS A 152 -4.23 -16.33 10.67
CA LYS A 152 -4.81 -17.31 9.74
C LYS A 152 -6.00 -16.76 8.94
N ASP A 153 -6.70 -15.77 9.49
CA ASP A 153 -7.91 -15.18 8.91
C ASP A 153 -7.62 -13.93 8.07
N SER A 154 -6.35 -13.50 8.00
CA SER A 154 -5.92 -12.35 7.19
C SER A 154 -6.23 -12.55 5.70
N ASN A 155 -6.64 -11.50 5.04
CA ASN A 155 -6.76 -11.46 3.59
C ASN A 155 -5.37 -11.58 2.92
N PRO A 156 -5.33 -12.03 1.65
CA PRO A 156 -4.10 -12.28 0.93
C PRO A 156 -3.16 -11.06 0.85
N VAL A 157 -1.87 -11.30 1.08
CA VAL A 157 -0.82 -10.31 0.89
C VAL A 157 0.32 -10.87 0.04
N LEU A 158 0.77 -10.06 -0.92
CA LEU A 158 1.94 -10.31 -1.76
C LEU A 158 3.07 -9.35 -1.36
N ALA A 159 4.23 -9.89 -0.94
CA ALA A 159 5.43 -9.11 -0.69
C ALA A 159 6.44 -9.31 -1.82
N LEU A 160 6.79 -8.22 -2.51
CA LEU A 160 7.84 -8.19 -3.53
C LEU A 160 9.04 -7.42 -2.99
N HIS A 161 10.23 -8.04 -3.00
CA HIS A 161 11.44 -7.46 -2.43
C HIS A 161 12.67 -7.75 -3.29
N GLY A 162 13.76 -6.99 -3.11
CA GLY A 162 15.01 -7.19 -3.82
C GLY A 162 16.10 -7.73 -2.90
N ASP A 163 17.03 -8.56 -3.42
CA ASP A 163 18.15 -9.11 -2.64
C ASP A 163 19.31 -8.11 -2.46
N LYS A 164 19.35 -7.04 -3.31
CA LYS A 164 20.35 -5.96 -3.21
C LYS A 164 19.78 -4.69 -2.54
N GLU A 165 18.75 -4.87 -1.75
CA GLU A 165 18.09 -3.82 -1.00
C GLU A 165 19.03 -3.22 0.07
N THR A 166 19.17 -1.90 0.09
CA THR A 166 20.03 -1.16 1.03
C THR A 166 19.27 -0.31 2.05
N VAL A 167 17.96 -0.11 1.82
CA VAL A 167 17.07 0.67 2.72
C VAL A 167 16.33 -0.26 3.67
N GLN A 168 15.87 -1.39 3.15
CA GLN A 168 15.22 -2.46 3.88
C GLN A 168 15.98 -3.76 3.58
N GLU A 169 17.20 -3.87 4.11
CA GLU A 169 18.13 -4.98 3.82
C GLU A 169 17.45 -6.34 4.05
N LEU A 170 17.66 -7.26 3.12
CA LEU A 170 17.01 -8.57 3.12
C LEU A 170 17.23 -9.32 4.45
N ARG A 171 18.42 -9.22 5.04
CA ARG A 171 18.73 -9.83 6.35
C ARG A 171 17.80 -9.42 7.50
N TRP A 172 17.18 -8.23 7.41
CA TRP A 172 16.21 -7.73 8.39
C TRP A 172 14.78 -7.99 8.00
N VAL A 173 14.51 -8.04 6.69
CA VAL A 173 13.17 -8.17 6.13
C VAL A 173 12.74 -9.64 6.03
N GLU A 174 13.64 -10.53 5.63
CA GLU A 174 13.32 -11.95 5.44
C GLU A 174 12.77 -12.65 6.69
N PRO A 175 13.30 -12.42 7.92
CA PRO A 175 12.69 -12.97 9.13
C PRO A 175 11.23 -12.54 9.34
N GLU A 176 10.90 -11.27 9.00
CA GLU A 176 9.53 -10.75 9.16
C GLU A 176 8.59 -11.27 8.06
N ILE A 177 9.08 -11.40 6.81
CA ILE A 177 8.35 -12.08 5.73
C ILE A 177 8.05 -13.53 6.10
N ASN A 178 9.04 -14.25 6.61
CA ASN A 178 8.87 -15.63 7.04
C ASN A 178 7.90 -15.77 8.23
N LYS A 179 7.89 -14.80 9.14
CA LYS A 179 6.93 -14.74 10.24
C LYS A 179 5.51 -14.53 9.72
N ALA A 180 5.31 -13.59 8.79
CA ALA A 180 4.00 -13.37 8.15
C ALA A 180 3.51 -14.62 7.41
N ALA A 181 4.39 -15.31 6.68
CA ALA A 181 4.08 -16.55 5.96
C ALA A 181 3.68 -17.70 6.90
N LYS A 182 4.26 -17.76 8.10
CA LYS A 182 3.85 -18.74 9.12
C LYS A 182 2.49 -18.42 9.75
N GLN A 183 2.13 -17.14 9.83
CA GLN A 183 0.87 -16.69 10.43
C GLN A 183 -0.31 -16.75 9.46
N SER A 184 -0.08 -16.62 8.16
CA SER A 184 -1.10 -16.64 7.13
C SER A 184 -0.69 -17.47 5.91
N PHE A 185 -1.42 -18.54 5.64
CA PHE A 185 -1.19 -19.38 4.43
C PHE A 185 -1.56 -18.66 3.12
N LYS A 186 -2.26 -17.52 3.19
CA LYS A 186 -2.58 -16.67 2.05
C LYS A 186 -1.48 -15.65 1.74
N PHE A 187 -0.43 -15.60 2.56
CA PHE A 187 0.71 -14.73 2.33
C PHE A 187 1.62 -15.34 1.27
N ARG A 188 2.01 -14.51 0.28
CA ARG A 188 2.97 -14.87 -0.76
C ARG A 188 4.10 -13.85 -0.81
N HIS A 189 5.28 -14.29 -1.21
CA HIS A 189 6.40 -13.37 -1.43
C HIS A 189 7.25 -13.79 -2.61
N ARG A 190 7.97 -12.84 -3.17
CA ARG A 190 9.01 -13.05 -4.17
C ARG A 190 10.18 -12.12 -3.93
N ILE A 191 11.39 -12.69 -3.94
CA ILE A 191 12.65 -11.93 -3.90
C ILE A 191 13.22 -11.87 -5.32
N PHE A 192 13.44 -10.65 -5.82
CA PHE A 192 14.09 -10.42 -7.11
C PHE A 192 15.61 -10.39 -6.94
N THR A 193 16.32 -11.17 -7.73
CA THR A 193 17.79 -11.24 -7.68
C THR A 193 18.44 -10.05 -8.39
N GLY A 194 19.48 -9.49 -7.78
CA GLY A 194 20.25 -8.37 -8.33
C GLY A 194 19.55 -7.01 -8.26
N VAL A 195 18.49 -6.87 -7.48
CA VAL A 195 17.62 -5.70 -7.46
C VAL A 195 17.63 -5.02 -6.09
N GLY A 196 17.78 -3.69 -6.11
CA GLY A 196 17.73 -2.85 -4.91
C GLY A 196 16.39 -2.18 -4.66
N HIS A 197 16.41 -1.12 -3.84
CA HIS A 197 15.24 -0.32 -3.51
C HIS A 197 14.72 0.48 -4.72
N SER A 198 13.41 0.71 -4.79
CA SER A 198 12.80 1.61 -5.79
C SER A 198 13.09 1.23 -7.24
N TRP A 199 13.05 -0.07 -7.59
CA TRP A 199 13.31 -0.58 -8.94
C TRP A 199 12.45 0.04 -10.05
N ASP A 200 11.34 0.68 -9.67
CA ASP A 200 10.42 1.39 -10.55
C ASP A 200 10.69 2.90 -10.68
N CYS A 201 11.74 3.41 -10.01
CA CYS A 201 12.11 4.82 -10.00
C CYS A 201 13.20 5.14 -11.03
N LYS A 202 12.82 5.52 -12.26
CA LYS A 202 13.78 5.87 -13.34
C LYS A 202 14.80 6.95 -12.94
N PRO A 203 14.44 8.02 -12.20
CA PRO A 203 15.43 8.99 -11.69
C PRO A 203 16.35 8.42 -10.60
N CYS A 204 15.96 7.33 -9.92
CA CYS A 204 16.71 6.71 -8.82
C CYS A 204 17.72 5.66 -9.30
N LYS A 205 18.43 5.90 -10.41
CA LYS A 205 19.33 4.92 -11.03
C LYS A 205 20.37 4.32 -10.08
N LYS A 206 20.82 5.09 -9.09
CA LYS A 206 21.75 4.62 -8.05
C LYS A 206 21.13 3.58 -7.11
N ASP A 207 19.81 3.58 -6.98
CA ASP A 207 19.07 2.73 -6.04
C ASP A 207 18.49 1.48 -6.72
N GLY A 208 18.88 1.22 -7.99
CA GLY A 208 18.57 -0.04 -8.65
C GLY A 208 17.37 -0.01 -9.59
N PHE A 209 17.08 1.11 -10.29
CA PHE A 209 16.06 1.12 -11.34
C PHE A 209 16.24 -0.06 -12.30
N ASN A 210 15.19 -0.86 -12.46
CA ASN A 210 15.12 -2.01 -13.35
C ASN A 210 13.76 -2.06 -14.03
N SER A 211 13.74 -1.79 -15.35
CA SER A 211 12.50 -1.75 -16.13
C SER A 211 11.81 -3.10 -16.22
N ASP A 212 12.59 -4.18 -16.30
CA ASP A 212 12.02 -5.53 -16.43
C ASP A 212 11.41 -5.99 -15.13
N VAL A 213 12.07 -5.74 -13.99
CA VAL A 213 11.50 -5.99 -12.67
C VAL A 213 10.28 -5.11 -12.42
N THR A 214 10.29 -3.85 -12.87
CA THR A 214 9.13 -2.97 -12.77
C THR A 214 7.90 -3.57 -13.47
N ARG A 215 8.07 -4.06 -14.70
CA ARG A 215 7.01 -4.74 -15.46
C ARG A 215 6.58 -6.04 -14.78
N GLN A 216 7.54 -6.92 -14.45
CA GLN A 216 7.23 -8.18 -13.78
C GLN A 216 6.49 -7.97 -12.45
N ALA A 217 6.89 -6.98 -11.65
CA ALA A 217 6.23 -6.68 -10.38
C ALA A 217 4.78 -6.22 -10.58
N LEU A 218 4.50 -5.43 -11.63
CA LEU A 218 3.14 -5.05 -11.99
C LEU A 218 2.33 -6.28 -12.43
N ASP A 219 2.86 -7.10 -13.35
CA ASP A 219 2.17 -8.29 -13.89
C ASP A 219 1.83 -9.28 -12.77
N ILE A 220 2.77 -9.56 -11.87
CA ILE A 220 2.57 -10.43 -10.70
C ILE A 220 1.48 -9.84 -9.78
N THR A 221 1.48 -8.53 -9.57
CA THR A 221 0.49 -7.85 -8.73
C THR A 221 -0.90 -7.93 -9.34
N LEU A 222 -1.03 -7.71 -10.65
CA LEU A 222 -2.30 -7.79 -11.36
C LEU A 222 -2.86 -9.22 -11.33
N THR A 223 -2.04 -10.23 -11.63
CA THR A 223 -2.42 -11.65 -11.52
C THR A 223 -2.88 -11.98 -10.10
N PHE A 224 -2.13 -11.51 -9.09
CA PHE A 224 -2.50 -11.74 -7.70
C PHE A 224 -3.84 -11.08 -7.32
N PHE A 225 -4.14 -9.89 -7.82
CA PHE A 225 -5.43 -9.25 -7.57
C PHE A 225 -6.57 -9.95 -8.30
N GLU A 226 -6.35 -10.38 -9.55
CA GLU A 226 -7.33 -11.16 -10.31
C GLU A 226 -7.72 -12.47 -9.61
N GLU A 227 -6.74 -13.22 -9.10
CA GLU A 227 -6.95 -14.45 -8.32
C GLU A 227 -7.78 -14.22 -7.03
N ASN A 228 -7.80 -12.99 -6.51
CA ASN A 228 -8.51 -12.60 -5.29
C ASN A 228 -9.75 -11.72 -5.57
N THR A 229 -10.19 -11.66 -6.82
CA THR A 229 -11.42 -10.97 -7.23
C THR A 229 -12.64 -11.81 -6.88
N VAL A 230 -13.63 -11.17 -6.25
CA VAL A 230 -14.94 -11.77 -5.95
C VAL A 230 -15.80 -11.65 -7.22
N LYS A 231 -16.24 -12.77 -7.73
CA LYS A 231 -17.15 -12.88 -8.89
C LYS A 231 -18.60 -12.61 -8.51
#